data_9191aec89aa8a8cffc4b790872c3d054
#
_entry.id   9191aec89aa8a8cffc4b790872c3d054
#
_cell.length_a   1.000
_cell.length_b   1.000
_cell.length_c   1.000
_cell.angle_alpha   90.00
_cell.angle_beta   90.00
_cell.angle_gamma   90.00
#
_symmetry.space_group_name_H-M   'P 1'
#
loop_
_entity.id
_entity.type
_entity.pdbx_description
1 polymer ?
#
loop_
_entity_poly.entity_id
_entity_poly.type
_entity_poly.pdbx_seq_one_letter_code
_entity_poly.pdbx_strand_id
1 'polypeptide(L)'
;MSVRRAIVAALLLILPAAAQGGFLAIEEGARATGMGGAFTAVADDATAVFWNPAGLAFMDGFKLTGMGTRLFSVDDLSENVVSLTYSGWEKTGIGAGWARTGVDEVYDENTFVLSAGREVFRDGLSVGGTFRIYRLAAPGYEYYNDPNFNDGAQDYAFDLGFLYRARTWSAALAVRNLGQPEMSLISTTEDGDPVSSEVRVGGAYVFREVMLISGELRIPKEVPGYYTRSVRYALGTEIWFVGAFALRAGINDGKATAGLGLRISWLTVDASLLSVRRPGTKYRLSLSLDF
;
A
#
# COMPACT_ATOMS: atom_id res chain seq x y z
N MET A 1 -18.03 -24.28 17.48
CA MET A 1 -17.58 -23.50 16.31
C MET A 1 -18.82 -23.10 15.53
N SER A 2 -19.08 -21.83 15.28
CA SER A 2 -20.24 -21.45 14.48
C SER A 2 -20.04 -21.91 13.03
N VAL A 3 -21.11 -22.37 12.39
CA VAL A 3 -21.11 -22.82 10.98
C VAL A 3 -20.44 -21.76 10.06
N ARG A 4 -20.53 -20.47 10.39
CA ARG A 4 -19.86 -19.37 9.71
C ARG A 4 -18.32 -19.49 9.71
N ARG A 5 -17.71 -19.84 10.85
CA ARG A 5 -16.24 -20.00 10.97
C ARG A 5 -15.74 -21.19 10.15
N ALA A 6 -16.52 -22.27 10.08
CA ALA A 6 -16.20 -23.43 9.24
C ALA A 6 -16.30 -23.12 7.74
N ILE A 7 -17.24 -22.27 7.33
CA ILE A 7 -17.42 -21.86 5.93
C ILE A 7 -16.27 -20.92 5.51
N VAL A 8 -15.83 -20.00 6.36
CA VAL A 8 -14.69 -19.12 6.07
C VAL A 8 -13.40 -19.92 5.97
N ALA A 9 -13.15 -20.87 6.87
CA ALA A 9 -11.99 -21.77 6.79
C ALA A 9 -12.04 -22.65 5.52
N ALA A 10 -13.23 -23.15 5.13
CA ALA A 10 -13.42 -23.93 3.90
C ALA A 10 -13.28 -23.08 2.63
N LEU A 11 -13.68 -21.81 2.66
CA LEU A 11 -13.49 -20.87 1.54
C LEU A 11 -12.01 -20.51 1.31
N LEU A 12 -11.21 -20.43 2.37
CA LEU A 12 -9.76 -20.26 2.28
C LEU A 12 -9.05 -21.49 1.66
N LEU A 13 -9.64 -22.69 1.81
CA LEU A 13 -9.13 -23.93 1.23
C LEU A 13 -9.57 -24.17 -0.24
N ILE A 14 -10.57 -23.46 -0.74
CA ILE A 14 -11.14 -23.64 -2.10
C ILE A 14 -10.62 -22.59 -3.09
N LEU A 15 -9.88 -21.58 -2.63
CA LEU A 15 -9.18 -20.69 -3.55
C LEU A 15 -8.17 -21.54 -4.33
N PRO A 16 -8.22 -21.56 -5.69
CA PRO A 16 -7.20 -22.27 -6.45
C PRO A 16 -5.86 -21.74 -5.99
N ALA A 17 -4.98 -22.63 -5.60
CA ALA A 17 -3.62 -22.34 -5.17
C ALA A 17 -2.77 -21.80 -6.33
N ALA A 18 -3.06 -20.57 -6.75
CA ALA A 18 -2.01 -19.64 -7.02
C ALA A 18 -1.57 -19.20 -5.61
N ALA A 19 -0.69 -19.95 -4.97
CA ALA A 19 -0.07 -19.56 -3.72
C ALA A 19 0.66 -18.25 -3.99
N GLN A 20 -0.06 -17.16 -3.80
CA GLN A 20 0.52 -15.84 -3.71
C GLN A 20 0.91 -15.77 -2.24
N GLY A 21 2.20 -15.69 -1.98
CA GLY A 21 2.72 -15.50 -0.64
C GLY A 21 1.92 -14.45 0.13
N GLY A 22 1.85 -14.55 1.43
CA GLY A 22 1.18 -13.61 2.32
C GLY A 22 1.58 -12.16 2.03
N PHE A 23 0.90 -11.20 2.64
CA PHE A 23 1.13 -9.77 2.45
C PHE A 23 0.93 -9.31 1.00
N LEU A 24 -0.20 -9.67 0.42
CA LEU A 24 -0.67 -9.07 -0.83
C LEU A 24 -0.56 -7.55 -0.70
N ALA A 25 0.09 -6.93 -1.69
CA ALA A 25 0.32 -5.49 -1.66
C ALA A 25 -1.00 -4.75 -1.41
N ILE A 26 -1.18 -4.27 -0.19
CA ILE A 26 -2.24 -3.33 0.15
C ILE A 26 -1.95 -2.07 -0.66
N GLU A 27 -2.96 -1.54 -1.32
CA GLU A 27 -2.89 -0.22 -1.94
C GLU A 27 -3.29 0.81 -0.90
N GLU A 28 -2.29 1.33 -0.20
CA GLU A 28 -2.47 2.21 0.94
C GLU A 28 -2.98 3.59 0.50
N GLY A 29 -4.20 3.95 0.95
CA GLY A 29 -4.85 5.23 0.68
C GLY A 29 -5.91 5.18 -0.42
N ALA A 30 -7.11 5.72 -0.12
CA ALA A 30 -8.20 5.80 -1.09
C ALA A 30 -7.85 6.71 -2.28
N ARG A 31 -7.09 7.80 -2.05
CA ARG A 31 -6.61 8.69 -3.10
C ARG A 31 -5.73 7.95 -4.10
N ALA A 32 -4.71 7.26 -3.64
CA ALA A 32 -3.79 6.49 -4.49
C ALA A 32 -4.53 5.39 -5.26
N THR A 33 -5.43 4.66 -4.59
CA THR A 33 -6.27 3.63 -5.25
C THR A 33 -7.16 4.21 -6.33
N GLY A 34 -7.80 5.36 -6.09
CA GLY A 34 -8.63 6.05 -7.08
C GLY A 34 -7.86 6.41 -8.35
N MET A 35 -6.54 6.63 -8.22
CA MET A 35 -5.58 6.88 -9.31
C MET A 35 -4.93 5.60 -9.84
N GLY A 36 -5.57 4.44 -9.70
CA GLY A 36 -5.01 3.17 -10.18
C GLY A 36 -3.78 2.67 -9.42
N GLY A 37 -3.37 3.32 -8.34
CA GLY A 37 -2.15 3.03 -7.61
C GLY A 37 -0.88 3.56 -8.31
N ALA A 38 -0.96 4.42 -9.30
CA ALA A 38 0.20 5.09 -9.92
C ALA A 38 0.67 6.24 -9.03
N PHE A 39 1.30 5.94 -7.89
CA PHE A 39 1.53 6.91 -6.82
C PHE A 39 3.00 7.10 -6.42
N THR A 40 3.92 6.25 -6.88
CA THR A 40 5.36 6.32 -6.54
C THR A 40 6.01 7.66 -6.92
N ALA A 41 5.61 8.26 -8.06
CA ALA A 41 6.10 9.58 -8.49
C ALA A 41 5.26 10.75 -7.95
N VAL A 42 4.11 10.48 -7.35
CA VAL A 42 3.24 11.47 -6.70
C VAL A 42 3.64 11.63 -5.23
N ALA A 43 3.49 10.62 -4.41
CA ALA A 43 3.94 10.46 -3.02
C ALA A 43 4.00 11.76 -2.20
N ASP A 44 2.84 12.49 -2.11
CA ASP A 44 2.74 13.84 -1.54
C ASP A 44 1.75 13.94 -0.36
N ASP A 45 1.25 12.81 0.13
CA ASP A 45 0.44 12.70 1.34
C ASP A 45 1.04 11.70 2.36
N ALA A 46 0.41 11.56 3.54
CA ALA A 46 0.95 10.72 4.62
C ALA A 46 1.16 9.24 4.21
N THR A 47 0.48 8.75 3.18
CA THR A 47 0.65 7.39 2.69
C THR A 47 1.97 7.16 1.94
N ALA A 48 2.74 8.24 1.65
CA ALA A 48 4.06 8.14 1.03
C ALA A 48 5.03 7.21 1.77
N VAL A 49 4.87 7.04 3.09
CA VAL A 49 5.63 6.07 3.90
C VAL A 49 5.55 4.64 3.35
N PHE A 50 4.46 4.32 2.65
CA PHE A 50 4.24 3.03 2.01
C PHE A 50 4.59 3.02 0.52
N TRP A 51 4.52 4.17 -0.18
CA TRP A 51 4.68 4.27 -1.62
C TRP A 51 6.09 4.60 -2.06
N ASN A 52 6.63 5.71 -1.55
CA ASN A 52 7.98 6.20 -1.85
C ASN A 52 8.44 7.15 -0.75
N PRO A 53 9.34 6.73 0.14
CA PRO A 53 9.79 7.57 1.25
C PRO A 53 10.52 8.84 0.82
N ALA A 54 11.05 8.90 -0.42
CA ALA A 54 11.65 10.11 -0.95
C ALA A 54 10.64 11.26 -1.06
N GLY A 55 9.33 10.95 -1.20
CA GLY A 55 8.26 11.96 -1.24
C GLY A 55 8.15 12.78 0.04
N LEU A 56 8.54 12.24 1.18
CA LEU A 56 8.52 12.92 2.49
C LEU A 56 9.32 14.22 2.51
N ALA A 57 10.37 14.30 1.71
CA ALA A 57 11.22 15.49 1.61
C ALA A 57 10.53 16.73 1.02
N PHE A 58 9.43 16.53 0.28
CA PHE A 58 8.68 17.59 -0.41
C PHE A 58 7.35 17.91 0.26
N MET A 59 7.11 17.39 1.43
CA MET A 59 5.94 17.71 2.23
C MET A 59 6.24 18.86 3.19
N ASP A 60 5.19 19.48 3.69
CA ASP A 60 5.27 20.49 4.74
C ASP A 60 4.33 20.10 5.89
N GLY A 61 4.77 20.44 7.12
CA GLY A 61 3.97 20.28 8.32
C GLY A 61 3.71 18.84 8.74
N PHE A 62 2.66 18.65 9.48
CA PHE A 62 2.19 17.37 9.99
C PHE A 62 1.02 16.86 9.16
N LYS A 63 1.08 15.61 8.72
CA LYS A 63 -0.01 14.96 8.00
C LYS A 63 -0.35 13.62 8.64
N LEU A 64 -1.65 13.33 8.71
CA LEU A 64 -2.18 12.07 9.21
C LEU A 64 -3.21 11.54 8.21
N THR A 65 -3.16 10.25 7.89
CA THR A 65 -4.17 9.59 7.07
C THR A 65 -4.61 8.29 7.75
N GLY A 66 -5.92 8.12 7.88
CA GLY A 66 -6.56 6.87 8.25
C GLY A 66 -7.41 6.33 7.09
N MET A 67 -7.34 5.03 6.81
CA MET A 67 -8.15 4.35 5.79
C MET A 67 -8.80 3.10 6.37
N GLY A 68 -10.04 2.88 6.01
CA GLY A 68 -10.77 1.64 6.27
C GLY A 68 -11.38 1.09 4.98
N THR A 69 -11.37 -0.24 4.85
CA THR A 69 -11.91 -0.95 3.70
C THR A 69 -12.59 -2.23 4.16
N ARG A 70 -13.77 -2.52 3.61
CA ARG A 70 -14.36 -3.86 3.65
C ARG A 70 -14.07 -4.56 2.34
N LEU A 71 -13.49 -5.74 2.41
CA LEU A 71 -13.10 -6.49 1.23
C LEU A 71 -14.23 -7.43 0.79
N PHE A 72 -14.60 -7.34 -0.50
CA PHE A 72 -15.47 -8.30 -1.19
C PHE A 72 -16.85 -8.53 -0.57
N SER A 73 -17.38 -7.58 0.20
CA SER A 73 -18.64 -7.76 0.97
C SER A 73 -18.60 -8.96 1.94
N VAL A 74 -17.40 -9.37 2.35
CA VAL A 74 -17.21 -10.32 3.45
C VAL A 74 -17.13 -9.50 4.73
N ASP A 75 -18.09 -9.68 5.62
CA ASP A 75 -18.29 -8.80 6.78
C ASP A 75 -17.07 -8.74 7.72
N ASP A 76 -16.28 -9.81 7.77
CA ASP A 76 -15.17 -9.94 8.71
C ASP A 76 -13.78 -9.69 8.08
N LEU A 77 -13.67 -9.53 6.74
CA LEU A 77 -12.39 -9.28 6.06
C LEU A 77 -12.20 -7.79 5.83
N SER A 78 -11.23 -7.20 6.51
CA SER A 78 -10.94 -5.77 6.47
C SER A 78 -9.50 -5.44 6.11
N GLU A 79 -9.30 -4.27 5.49
CA GLU A 79 -8.00 -3.61 5.39
C GLU A 79 -8.10 -2.28 6.15
N ASN A 80 -7.14 -2.01 7.02
CA ASN A 80 -7.03 -0.76 7.76
C ASN A 80 -5.64 -0.19 7.61
N VAL A 81 -5.52 1.11 7.41
CA VAL A 81 -4.24 1.80 7.28
C VAL A 81 -4.27 3.06 8.13
N VAL A 82 -3.18 3.30 8.85
CA VAL A 82 -2.92 4.59 9.52
C VAL A 82 -1.50 4.99 9.17
N SER A 83 -1.32 6.24 8.79
CA SER A 83 0.01 6.80 8.53
C SER A 83 0.10 8.23 9.01
N LEU A 84 1.26 8.60 9.52
CA LEU A 84 1.56 9.94 9.94
C LEU A 84 2.93 10.36 9.43
N THR A 85 3.07 11.64 9.09
CA THR A 85 4.33 12.21 8.62
C THR A 85 4.53 13.58 9.21
N TYR A 86 5.78 13.94 9.39
CA TYR A 86 6.20 15.29 9.72
C TYR A 86 7.36 15.71 8.83
N SER A 87 7.24 16.86 8.21
CA SER A 87 8.25 17.46 7.34
C SER A 87 8.33 18.94 7.63
N GLY A 88 9.54 19.48 7.71
CA GLY A 88 9.71 20.89 8.05
C GLY A 88 11.12 21.24 8.50
N TRP A 89 12.00 20.24 8.65
CA TRP A 89 13.38 20.47 9.03
C TRP A 89 14.32 20.25 7.83
N GLU A 90 14.85 21.33 7.28
CA GLU A 90 15.84 21.32 6.19
C GLU A 90 15.49 20.35 5.03
N LYS A 91 14.21 20.36 4.59
CA LYS A 91 13.70 19.47 3.54
C LYS A 91 13.91 17.97 3.85
N THR A 92 13.77 17.66 5.11
CA THR A 92 13.76 16.31 5.63
C THR A 92 12.38 16.00 6.17
N GLY A 93 11.82 14.88 5.78
CA GLY A 93 10.58 14.35 6.31
C GLY A 93 10.81 12.99 6.95
N ILE A 94 10.06 12.72 8.00
CA ILE A 94 9.97 11.44 8.67
C ILE A 94 8.52 10.98 8.72
N GLY A 95 8.29 9.69 8.85
CA GLY A 95 6.94 9.18 8.98
C GLY A 95 6.89 7.76 9.51
N ALA A 96 5.72 7.40 9.97
CA ALA A 96 5.40 6.06 10.42
C ALA A 96 4.05 5.62 9.86
N GLY A 97 3.84 4.32 9.74
CA GLY A 97 2.58 3.77 9.28
C GLY A 97 2.35 2.37 9.79
N TRP A 98 1.08 2.02 9.83
CA TRP A 98 0.58 0.70 10.12
C TRP A 98 -0.49 0.33 9.11
N ALA A 99 -0.40 -0.87 8.56
CA ALA A 99 -1.39 -1.45 7.69
C ALA A 99 -1.75 -2.85 8.19
N ARG A 100 -3.04 -3.16 8.26
CA ARG A 100 -3.57 -4.46 8.68
C ARG A 100 -4.50 -5.00 7.60
N THR A 101 -4.34 -6.27 7.26
CA THR A 101 -5.33 -7.04 6.51
C THR A 101 -5.64 -8.29 7.31
N GLY A 102 -6.91 -8.59 7.51
CA GLY A 102 -7.24 -9.77 8.30
C GLY A 102 -8.72 -10.01 8.46
N VAL A 103 -8.99 -11.17 9.04
CA VAL A 103 -10.29 -11.61 9.53
C VAL A 103 -10.19 -11.68 11.06
N ASP A 104 -11.03 -10.93 11.73
CA ASP A 104 -10.97 -10.80 13.20
C ASP A 104 -10.99 -12.17 13.89
N GLU A 105 -10.09 -12.35 14.84
CA GLU A 105 -9.89 -13.59 15.62
C GLU A 105 -9.48 -14.84 14.80
N VAL A 106 -9.18 -14.69 13.51
CA VAL A 106 -8.84 -15.85 12.64
C VAL A 106 -7.47 -15.69 12.03
N TYR A 107 -7.18 -14.54 11.40
CA TYR A 107 -5.98 -14.34 10.62
C TYR A 107 -5.65 -12.84 10.50
N ASP A 108 -4.42 -12.46 10.80
CA ASP A 108 -3.95 -11.09 10.78
C ASP A 108 -2.59 -10.95 10.10
N GLU A 109 -2.53 -10.11 9.07
CA GLU A 109 -1.30 -9.58 8.50
C GLU A 109 -1.13 -8.13 8.94
N ASN A 110 -0.04 -7.83 9.63
CA ASN A 110 0.29 -6.48 10.07
C ASN A 110 1.62 -6.04 9.45
N THR A 111 1.64 -4.84 8.88
CA THR A 111 2.84 -4.18 8.38
C THR A 111 3.04 -2.87 9.12
N PHE A 112 4.16 -2.73 9.80
CA PHE A 112 4.59 -1.48 10.41
C PHE A 112 5.73 -0.88 9.58
N VAL A 113 5.73 0.43 9.40
CA VAL A 113 6.76 1.13 8.64
C VAL A 113 7.29 2.34 9.39
N LEU A 114 8.60 2.56 9.30
CA LEU A 114 9.28 3.77 9.72
C LEU A 114 10.07 4.31 8.54
N SER A 115 9.84 5.55 8.18
CA SER A 115 10.35 6.14 6.94
C SER A 115 11.04 7.48 7.19
N ALA A 116 12.08 7.74 6.39
CA ALA A 116 12.69 9.05 6.31
C ALA A 116 13.03 9.38 4.85
N GLY A 117 12.92 10.66 4.48
CA GLY A 117 13.26 11.15 3.16
C GLY A 117 13.90 12.52 3.26
N ARG A 118 14.86 12.80 2.37
CA ARG A 118 15.57 14.08 2.33
C ARG A 118 15.87 14.50 0.91
N GLU A 119 15.72 15.80 0.63
CA GLU A 119 16.24 16.40 -0.59
C GLU A 119 17.78 16.47 -0.50
N VAL A 120 18.46 15.81 -1.43
CA VAL A 120 19.94 15.69 -1.40
C VAL A 120 20.63 16.73 -2.25
N PHE A 121 19.95 17.22 -3.30
CA PHE A 121 20.41 18.34 -4.12
C PHE A 121 19.29 19.37 -4.21
N ARG A 122 19.65 20.66 -4.17
CA ARG A 122 18.68 21.77 -4.21
C ARG A 122 17.86 21.87 -5.51
N ASP A 123 18.06 20.91 -6.41
CA ASP A 123 17.44 20.86 -7.74
C ASP A 123 16.19 19.94 -7.80
N GLY A 124 15.63 19.56 -6.63
CA GLY A 124 14.42 18.76 -6.57
C GLY A 124 14.63 17.25 -6.56
N LEU A 125 15.86 16.76 -6.35
CA LEU A 125 16.15 15.34 -6.16
C LEU A 125 16.13 14.97 -4.68
N SER A 126 15.31 14.00 -4.30
CA SER A 126 15.25 13.43 -2.96
C SER A 126 15.55 11.94 -2.95
N VAL A 127 16.02 11.47 -1.81
CA VAL A 127 16.20 10.05 -1.49
C VAL A 127 15.49 9.74 -0.19
N GLY A 128 15.07 8.50 -0.02
CA GLY A 128 14.43 8.07 1.22
C GLY A 128 14.59 6.59 1.46
N GLY A 129 14.38 6.19 2.69
CA GLY A 129 14.37 4.80 3.13
C GLY A 129 13.21 4.51 4.05
N THR A 130 12.72 3.27 4.00
CA THR A 130 11.69 2.74 4.91
C THR A 130 12.20 1.45 5.51
N PHE A 131 12.08 1.32 6.81
CA PHE A 131 12.21 0.05 7.52
C PHE A 131 10.81 -0.54 7.71
N ARG A 132 10.63 -1.81 7.33
CA ARG A 132 9.36 -2.55 7.43
C ARG A 132 9.48 -3.69 8.41
N ILE A 133 8.44 -3.87 9.20
CA ILE A 133 8.23 -5.03 10.05
C ILE A 133 6.95 -5.69 9.59
N TYR A 134 7.05 -6.94 9.16
CA TYR A 134 5.92 -7.79 8.82
C TYR A 134 5.62 -8.71 10.00
N ARG A 135 4.36 -8.81 10.36
CA ARG A 135 3.90 -9.70 11.42
C ARG A 135 2.65 -10.43 10.95
N LEU A 136 2.72 -11.74 10.94
CA LEU A 136 1.65 -12.65 10.59
C LEU A 136 1.20 -13.39 11.84
N ALA A 137 -0.11 -13.51 12.05
CA ALA A 137 -0.69 -14.29 13.13
C ALA A 137 -1.98 -14.97 12.66
N ALA A 138 -2.25 -16.15 13.16
CA ALA A 138 -3.49 -16.89 12.91
C ALA A 138 -4.07 -17.45 14.23
N PRO A 139 -4.56 -16.57 15.12
CA PRO A 139 -5.01 -16.97 16.46
C PRO A 139 -6.14 -17.99 16.45
N GLY A 140 -6.98 -17.99 15.40
CA GLY A 140 -8.05 -18.99 15.27
C GLY A 140 -7.58 -20.42 15.01
N TYR A 141 -6.32 -20.60 14.64
CA TYR A 141 -5.74 -21.93 14.34
C TYR A 141 -5.26 -22.65 15.60
N GLU A 142 -4.97 -21.96 16.68
CA GLU A 142 -4.57 -22.53 17.98
C GLU A 142 -5.55 -23.60 18.51
N TYR A 143 -6.83 -23.48 18.12
CA TYR A 143 -7.87 -24.43 18.48
C TYR A 143 -7.58 -25.88 18.02
N TYR A 144 -6.79 -26.06 16.95
CA TYR A 144 -6.50 -27.37 16.37
C TYR A 144 -5.34 -28.11 17.04
N ASN A 145 -4.61 -27.47 17.96
CA ASN A 145 -3.46 -28.04 18.67
C ASN A 145 -2.45 -28.74 17.75
N ASP A 146 -2.17 -28.16 16.58
CA ASP A 146 -1.16 -28.69 15.66
C ASP A 146 0.23 -28.41 16.21
N PRO A 147 1.05 -29.44 16.51
CA PRO A 147 2.38 -29.24 17.07
C PRO A 147 3.37 -28.58 16.09
N ASN A 148 3.02 -28.50 14.82
CA ASN A 148 3.84 -27.86 13.79
C ASN A 148 3.44 -26.39 13.54
N PHE A 149 2.38 -25.92 14.20
CA PHE A 149 1.91 -24.57 14.05
C PHE A 149 2.70 -23.59 14.94
N ASN A 150 3.18 -22.49 14.35
CA ASN A 150 3.78 -21.38 15.05
C ASN A 150 2.72 -20.32 15.36
N ASP A 151 2.69 -19.77 16.57
CA ASP A 151 1.73 -18.75 17.03
C ASP A 151 1.78 -17.45 16.18
N GLY A 152 2.84 -17.26 15.42
CA GLY A 152 3.01 -16.14 14.51
C GLY A 152 4.38 -16.18 13.82
N ALA A 153 4.49 -15.38 12.78
CA ALA A 153 5.73 -15.14 12.06
C ALA A 153 6.02 -13.64 12.02
N GLN A 154 7.31 -13.28 12.09
CA GLN A 154 7.75 -11.91 11.97
C GLN A 154 9.04 -11.85 11.17
N ASP A 155 9.11 -10.91 10.23
CA ASP A 155 10.32 -10.65 9.45
C ASP A 155 10.43 -9.18 9.06
N TYR A 156 11.54 -8.78 8.47
CA TYR A 156 11.90 -7.40 8.22
C TYR A 156 12.29 -7.18 6.77
N ALA A 157 12.02 -5.99 6.27
CA ALA A 157 12.48 -5.54 4.96
C ALA A 157 12.87 -4.06 4.98
N PHE A 158 13.57 -3.65 3.92
CA PHE A 158 13.90 -2.27 3.68
C PHE A 158 13.38 -1.83 2.31
N ASP A 159 12.95 -0.56 2.22
CA ASP A 159 12.68 0.07 0.95
C ASP A 159 13.66 1.21 0.72
N LEU A 160 13.96 1.46 -0.55
CA LEU A 160 14.70 2.63 -1.00
C LEU A 160 13.87 3.39 -2.02
N GLY A 161 13.85 4.71 -1.91
CA GLY A 161 13.14 5.59 -2.80
C GLY A 161 14.01 6.71 -3.34
N PHE A 162 13.77 7.05 -4.60
CA PHE A 162 14.31 8.21 -5.29
C PHE A 162 13.15 8.94 -5.94
N LEU A 163 13.13 10.26 -5.81
CA LEU A 163 12.12 11.11 -6.44
C LEU A 163 12.78 12.41 -6.92
N TYR A 164 12.64 12.65 -8.20
CA TYR A 164 12.93 13.95 -8.78
C TYR A 164 11.61 14.69 -9.02
N ARG A 165 11.49 15.89 -8.47
CA ARG A 165 10.29 16.73 -8.60
C ARG A 165 10.65 18.08 -9.19
N ALA A 166 10.28 18.30 -10.44
CA ALA A 166 10.30 19.59 -11.11
C ALA A 166 8.96 20.32 -10.86
N ARG A 167 8.83 21.53 -11.41
CA ARG A 167 7.62 22.35 -11.23
C ARG A 167 6.35 21.68 -11.75
N THR A 168 6.41 21.00 -12.90
CA THR A 168 5.24 20.44 -13.59
C THR A 168 5.30 18.94 -13.79
N TRP A 169 6.42 18.28 -13.49
CA TRP A 169 6.57 16.84 -13.64
C TRP A 169 7.43 16.23 -12.54
N SER A 170 7.28 14.96 -12.33
CA SER A 170 8.12 14.17 -11.44
C SER A 170 8.44 12.81 -12.04
N ALA A 171 9.58 12.27 -11.64
CA ALA A 171 9.99 10.90 -11.97
C ALA A 171 10.53 10.22 -10.72
N ALA A 172 10.22 8.95 -10.57
CA ALA A 172 10.57 8.19 -9.38
C ALA A 172 11.03 6.77 -9.69
N LEU A 173 11.91 6.30 -8.80
CA LEU A 173 12.33 4.92 -8.68
C LEU A 173 12.15 4.51 -7.23
N ALA A 174 11.51 3.38 -6.97
CA ALA A 174 11.46 2.78 -5.64
C ALA A 174 11.77 1.29 -5.73
N VAL A 175 12.51 0.79 -4.74
CA VAL A 175 12.74 -0.63 -4.54
C VAL A 175 12.13 -1.01 -3.21
N ARG A 176 11.17 -1.91 -3.23
CA ARG A 176 10.43 -2.35 -2.04
C ARG A 176 10.85 -3.75 -1.63
N ASN A 177 10.74 -4.02 -0.33
CA ASN A 177 10.98 -5.33 0.27
C ASN A 177 12.37 -5.90 -0.05
N LEU A 178 13.41 -5.05 0.03
CA LEU A 178 14.79 -5.52 0.00
C LEU A 178 15.00 -6.50 1.17
N GLY A 179 15.63 -7.62 0.88
CA GLY A 179 15.79 -8.71 1.82
C GLY A 179 14.82 -9.87 1.56
N GLN A 180 13.70 -9.63 0.88
CA GLN A 180 12.65 -10.63 0.62
C GLN A 180 12.27 -11.39 1.89
N PRO A 181 11.59 -10.75 2.86
CA PRO A 181 11.20 -11.42 4.10
C PRO A 181 10.34 -12.65 3.81
N GLU A 182 10.49 -13.67 4.63
CA GLU A 182 9.78 -14.94 4.49
C GLU A 182 8.90 -15.17 5.72
N MET A 183 7.65 -15.57 5.48
CA MET A 183 6.66 -15.75 6.53
C MET A 183 6.21 -17.20 6.55
N SER A 184 6.33 -17.89 7.68
CA SER A 184 5.81 -19.25 7.84
C SER A 184 5.11 -19.43 9.18
N LEU A 185 3.87 -19.89 9.14
CA LEU A 185 3.10 -20.35 10.31
C LEU A 185 3.28 -21.85 10.60
N ILE A 186 4.03 -22.57 9.75
CA ILE A 186 4.22 -24.02 9.89
C ILE A 186 5.72 -24.31 10.00
N SER A 187 6.14 -24.90 11.13
CA SER A 187 7.55 -25.17 11.45
C SER A 187 8.20 -26.27 10.62
N THR A 188 7.41 -27.09 9.92
CA THR A 188 7.90 -28.18 9.06
C THR A 188 8.17 -27.77 7.63
N THR A 189 7.82 -26.55 7.22
CA THR A 189 8.18 -26.03 5.91
C THR A 189 9.59 -25.45 5.96
N GLU A 190 10.51 -25.99 5.13
CA GLU A 190 11.89 -25.48 5.03
C GLU A 190 11.92 -24.05 4.46
N ASP A 191 10.94 -23.70 3.61
CA ASP A 191 10.81 -22.39 2.99
C ASP A 191 9.49 -21.72 3.43
N GLY A 192 9.58 -20.50 3.93
CA GLY A 192 8.42 -19.66 4.21
C GLY A 192 7.83 -19.04 2.93
N ASP A 193 6.61 -18.48 3.04
CA ASP A 193 6.01 -17.70 1.97
C ASP A 193 6.74 -16.36 1.81
N PRO A 194 7.43 -16.11 0.67
CA PRO A 194 8.22 -14.89 0.51
C PRO A 194 7.34 -13.68 0.19
N VAL A 195 7.62 -12.57 0.87
CA VAL A 195 7.08 -11.26 0.50
C VAL A 195 7.90 -10.69 -0.66
N SER A 196 7.34 -10.70 -1.85
CA SER A 196 8.06 -10.36 -3.09
C SER A 196 8.71 -8.98 -3.05
N SER A 197 10.00 -8.91 -3.38
CA SER A 197 10.66 -7.65 -3.70
C SER A 197 10.14 -7.10 -5.02
N GLU A 198 10.08 -5.77 -5.15
CA GLU A 198 9.51 -5.12 -6.32
C GLU A 198 10.26 -3.82 -6.63
N VAL A 199 10.59 -3.62 -7.91
CA VAL A 199 11.07 -2.33 -8.42
C VAL A 199 9.88 -1.59 -9.04
N ARG A 200 9.73 -0.32 -8.67
CA ARG A 200 8.70 0.59 -9.19
C ARG A 200 9.35 1.74 -9.92
N VAL A 201 8.90 2.02 -11.12
CA VAL A 201 9.32 3.18 -11.92
C VAL A 201 8.07 3.98 -12.25
N GLY A 202 8.04 5.24 -11.85
CA GLY A 202 6.88 6.10 -12.00
C GLY A 202 7.21 7.45 -12.60
N GLY A 203 6.22 8.04 -13.26
CA GLY A 203 6.24 9.41 -13.73
C GLY A 203 4.90 10.09 -13.47
N ALA A 204 4.94 11.40 -13.23
CA ALA A 204 3.72 12.18 -13.09
C ALA A 204 3.89 13.56 -13.75
N TYR A 205 2.77 14.12 -14.22
CA TYR A 205 2.72 15.44 -14.85
C TYR A 205 1.52 16.23 -14.36
N VAL A 206 1.76 17.49 -13.95
CA VAL A 206 0.72 18.42 -13.50
C VAL A 206 0.41 19.40 -14.62
N PHE A 207 -0.81 19.35 -15.13
CA PHE A 207 -1.29 20.23 -16.18
C PHE A 207 -2.11 21.37 -15.56
N ARG A 208 -1.67 22.62 -15.83
CA ARG A 208 -2.32 23.87 -15.36
C ARG A 208 -2.67 23.91 -13.87
N GLU A 209 -1.89 23.21 -13.03
CA GLU A 209 -2.06 23.15 -11.57
C GLU A 209 -3.42 22.57 -11.09
N VAL A 210 -4.21 22.01 -12.00
CA VAL A 210 -5.53 21.44 -11.68
C VAL A 210 -5.67 19.97 -12.01
N MET A 211 -4.87 19.45 -12.94
CA MET A 211 -4.93 18.06 -13.39
C MET A 211 -3.57 17.37 -13.22
N LEU A 212 -3.56 16.28 -12.51
CA LEU A 212 -2.43 15.39 -12.35
C LEU A 212 -2.67 14.13 -13.20
N ILE A 213 -1.67 13.73 -13.97
CA ILE A 213 -1.63 12.46 -14.70
C ILE A 213 -0.40 11.70 -14.20
N SER A 214 -0.54 10.42 -13.89
CA SER A 214 0.55 9.58 -13.43
C SER A 214 0.56 8.21 -14.09
N GLY A 215 1.76 7.64 -14.20
CA GLY A 215 1.95 6.29 -14.71
C GLY A 215 3.06 5.58 -13.92
N GLU A 216 2.92 4.27 -13.76
CA GLU A 216 3.83 3.45 -12.98
C GLU A 216 3.99 2.06 -13.60
N LEU A 217 5.21 1.55 -13.61
CA LEU A 217 5.53 0.15 -13.86
C LEU A 217 6.03 -0.49 -12.58
N ARG A 218 5.57 -1.70 -12.30
CA ARG A 218 5.92 -2.52 -11.15
C ARG A 218 6.53 -3.83 -11.64
N ILE A 219 7.77 -4.04 -11.30
CA ILE A 219 8.59 -5.17 -11.75
C ILE A 219 8.91 -6.02 -10.53
N PRO A 220 8.14 -7.09 -10.27
CA PRO A 220 8.41 -7.98 -9.16
C PRO A 220 9.68 -8.81 -9.44
N LYS A 221 10.45 -9.10 -8.38
CA LYS A 221 11.56 -10.05 -8.46
C LYS A 221 10.99 -11.46 -8.55
N GLU A 222 11.57 -12.28 -9.43
CA GLU A 222 11.25 -13.70 -9.52
C GLU A 222 11.66 -14.43 -8.24
N VAL A 223 10.78 -15.31 -7.77
CA VAL A 223 11.05 -16.20 -6.65
C VAL A 223 10.98 -17.64 -7.18
N PRO A 224 12.10 -18.39 -7.19
CA PRO A 224 12.12 -19.77 -7.65
C PRO A 224 11.09 -20.63 -6.89
N GLY A 225 10.34 -21.46 -7.60
CA GLY A 225 9.30 -22.30 -7.00
C GLY A 225 7.96 -21.64 -6.76
N TYR A 226 7.87 -20.33 -6.88
CA TYR A 226 6.63 -19.56 -6.78
C TYR A 226 6.20 -19.01 -8.14
N TYR A 227 4.89 -18.77 -8.28
CA TYR A 227 4.38 -18.15 -9.50
C TYR A 227 4.92 -16.73 -9.63
N THR A 228 5.76 -16.51 -10.64
CA THR A 228 6.31 -15.18 -10.94
C THR A 228 5.23 -14.30 -11.52
N ARG A 229 4.94 -13.20 -10.87
CA ARG A 229 4.05 -12.17 -11.40
C ARG A 229 4.74 -11.48 -12.58
N SER A 230 4.02 -11.32 -13.68
CA SER A 230 4.44 -10.49 -14.81
C SER A 230 4.56 -9.02 -14.36
N VAL A 231 5.30 -8.23 -15.15
CA VAL A 231 5.33 -6.76 -14.98
C VAL A 231 3.90 -6.22 -14.97
N ARG A 232 3.58 -5.40 -13.99
CA ARG A 232 2.28 -4.76 -13.81
C ARG A 232 2.38 -3.28 -14.12
N TYR A 233 1.28 -2.68 -14.55
CA TYR A 233 1.23 -1.26 -14.84
C TYR A 233 0.06 -0.58 -14.12
N ALA A 234 0.25 0.70 -13.82
CA ALA A 234 -0.78 1.55 -13.28
C ALA A 234 -0.80 2.89 -14.04
N LEU A 235 -1.99 3.41 -14.28
CA LEU A 235 -2.22 4.73 -14.86
C LEU A 235 -3.28 5.44 -14.03
N GLY A 236 -3.10 6.73 -13.80
CA GLY A 236 -4.03 7.51 -13.00
C GLY A 236 -4.15 8.96 -13.42
N THR A 237 -5.29 9.54 -13.11
CA THR A 237 -5.52 10.98 -13.21
C THR A 237 -6.30 11.48 -12.01
N GLU A 238 -6.01 12.71 -11.60
CA GLU A 238 -6.71 13.45 -10.56
C GLU A 238 -7.00 14.85 -11.07
N ILE A 239 -8.24 15.32 -10.94
CA ILE A 239 -8.64 16.67 -11.31
C ILE A 239 -9.31 17.34 -10.11
N TRP A 240 -8.80 18.49 -9.72
CA TRP A 240 -9.36 19.31 -8.64
C TRP A 240 -10.23 20.43 -9.19
N PHE A 241 -11.45 20.53 -8.70
CA PHE A 241 -12.41 21.61 -8.99
C PHE A 241 -12.47 22.55 -7.79
N VAL A 242 -12.30 23.84 -8.07
CA VAL A 242 -12.29 24.94 -7.09
C VAL A 242 -11.46 24.66 -5.83
N GLY A 243 -10.47 23.78 -5.94
CA GLY A 243 -9.60 23.38 -4.82
C GLY A 243 -10.25 22.53 -3.72
N ALA A 244 -11.55 22.21 -3.86
CA ALA A 244 -12.33 21.51 -2.85
C ALA A 244 -12.74 20.10 -3.27
N PHE A 245 -13.09 19.88 -4.53
CA PHE A 245 -13.56 18.57 -5.01
C PHE A 245 -12.55 17.96 -5.97
N ALA A 246 -12.26 16.68 -5.79
CA ALA A 246 -11.41 15.90 -6.68
C ALA A 246 -12.19 14.78 -7.36
N LEU A 247 -11.98 14.61 -8.65
CA LEU A 247 -12.36 13.42 -9.40
C LEU A 247 -11.09 12.65 -9.79
N ARG A 248 -11.14 11.34 -9.63
CA ARG A 248 -10.03 10.44 -9.96
C ARG A 248 -10.50 9.29 -10.81
N ALA A 249 -9.67 8.89 -11.74
CA ALA A 249 -9.86 7.69 -12.54
C ALA A 249 -8.50 7.03 -12.78
N GLY A 250 -8.48 5.72 -12.95
CA GLY A 250 -7.25 5.01 -13.21
C GLY A 250 -7.46 3.58 -13.69
N ILE A 251 -6.34 2.97 -14.00
CA ILE A 251 -6.24 1.55 -14.38
C ILE A 251 -5.11 0.93 -13.54
N ASN A 252 -5.41 -0.16 -12.87
CA ASN A 252 -4.46 -0.96 -12.12
C ASN A 252 -4.41 -2.35 -12.70
N ASP A 253 -3.36 -2.65 -13.46
CA ASP A 253 -3.17 -3.96 -14.08
C ASP A 253 -4.43 -4.47 -14.80
N GLY A 254 -4.99 -3.62 -15.67
CA GLY A 254 -6.21 -3.89 -16.43
C GLY A 254 -7.54 -3.74 -15.65
N LYS A 255 -7.50 -3.40 -14.37
CA LYS A 255 -8.68 -3.17 -13.54
C LYS A 255 -8.98 -1.68 -13.45
N ALA A 256 -10.20 -1.28 -13.72
CA ALA A 256 -10.62 0.12 -13.62
C ALA A 256 -10.74 0.56 -12.16
N THR A 257 -10.31 1.79 -11.88
CA THR A 257 -10.49 2.47 -10.60
C THR A 257 -11.18 3.81 -10.80
N ALA A 258 -11.90 4.25 -9.77
CA ALA A 258 -12.45 5.60 -9.70
C ALA A 258 -12.36 6.11 -8.26
N GLY A 259 -12.34 7.42 -8.10
CA GLY A 259 -12.27 8.05 -6.78
C GLY A 259 -12.87 9.44 -6.75
N LEU A 260 -13.29 9.82 -5.56
CA LEU A 260 -13.80 11.14 -5.22
C LEU A 260 -13.01 11.68 -4.05
N GLY A 261 -12.77 12.99 -4.02
CA GLY A 261 -12.17 13.68 -2.88
C GLY A 261 -12.94 14.93 -2.51
N LEU A 262 -13.03 15.20 -1.22
CA LEU A 262 -13.58 16.44 -0.67
C LEU A 262 -12.58 17.01 0.34
N ARG A 263 -12.12 18.25 0.09
CA ARG A 263 -11.22 18.98 0.99
C ARG A 263 -11.94 20.14 1.63
N ILE A 264 -11.90 20.19 2.94
CA ILE A 264 -12.47 21.25 3.77
C ILE A 264 -11.37 21.73 4.72
N SER A 265 -10.72 22.84 4.39
CA SER A 265 -9.57 23.35 5.17
C SER A 265 -8.47 22.29 5.33
N TRP A 266 -8.17 21.88 6.54
CA TRP A 266 -7.15 20.89 6.92
C TRP A 266 -7.63 19.43 6.83
N LEU A 267 -8.92 19.19 6.54
CA LEU A 267 -9.52 17.86 6.42
C LEU A 267 -9.76 17.50 4.95
N THR A 268 -9.32 16.32 4.54
CA THR A 268 -9.68 15.73 3.24
C THR A 268 -10.34 14.37 3.47
N VAL A 269 -11.46 14.14 2.81
CA VAL A 269 -12.17 12.86 2.77
C VAL A 269 -12.07 12.30 1.36
N ASP A 270 -11.55 11.10 1.22
CA ASP A 270 -11.39 10.42 -0.06
C ASP A 270 -12.15 9.10 -0.06
N ALA A 271 -12.87 8.85 -1.15
CA ALA A 271 -13.50 7.57 -1.41
C ALA A 271 -13.00 7.01 -2.73
N SER A 272 -12.79 5.71 -2.81
CA SER A 272 -12.40 5.05 -4.05
C SER A 272 -13.01 3.67 -4.21
N LEU A 273 -13.06 3.23 -5.46
CA LEU A 273 -13.44 1.89 -5.84
C LEU A 273 -12.40 1.29 -6.79
N LEU A 274 -12.17 -0.01 -6.64
CA LEU A 274 -11.39 -0.83 -7.55
C LEU A 274 -12.30 -1.96 -8.05
N SER A 275 -12.55 -1.96 -9.36
CA SER A 275 -13.39 -2.97 -10.00
C SER A 275 -12.61 -4.26 -10.22
N VAL A 276 -13.01 -5.33 -9.55
CA VAL A 276 -12.43 -6.67 -9.71
C VAL A 276 -13.52 -7.62 -10.19
N ARG A 277 -13.28 -8.32 -11.31
CA ARG A 277 -14.29 -9.22 -11.89
C ARG A 277 -14.79 -10.30 -10.92
N ARG A 278 -13.88 -10.87 -10.14
CA ARG A 278 -14.13 -11.81 -9.04
C ARG A 278 -12.96 -11.69 -8.05
N PRO A 279 -13.18 -11.56 -6.75
CA PRO A 279 -14.41 -11.77 -5.98
C PRO A 279 -15.34 -10.56 -5.84
N GLY A 280 -15.09 -9.40 -6.47
CA GLY A 280 -16.00 -8.25 -6.45
C GLY A 280 -15.27 -6.91 -6.29
N THR A 281 -16.03 -5.82 -6.28
CA THR A 281 -15.50 -4.46 -6.15
C THR A 281 -15.02 -4.19 -4.73
N LYS A 282 -13.85 -3.58 -4.59
CA LYS A 282 -13.32 -3.08 -3.32
C LYS A 282 -13.65 -1.61 -3.16
N TYR A 283 -14.18 -1.20 -2.01
CA TYR A 283 -14.47 0.19 -1.67
C TYR A 283 -13.55 0.63 -0.55
N ARG A 284 -12.96 1.82 -0.67
CA ARG A 284 -12.07 2.40 0.35
C ARG A 284 -12.54 3.79 0.73
N LEU A 285 -12.41 4.11 2.01
CA LEU A 285 -12.63 5.44 2.56
C LEU A 285 -11.39 5.86 3.34
N SER A 286 -10.89 7.06 3.08
CA SER A 286 -9.78 7.65 3.83
C SER A 286 -10.18 9.01 4.38
N LEU A 287 -9.64 9.30 5.57
CA LEU A 287 -9.65 10.63 6.18
C LEU A 287 -8.20 11.10 6.32
N SER A 288 -7.91 12.28 5.80
CA SER A 288 -6.57 12.87 5.88
C SER A 288 -6.64 14.25 6.54
N LEU A 289 -5.66 14.51 7.41
CA LEU A 289 -5.49 15.77 8.13
C LEU A 289 -4.14 16.38 7.73
N ASP A 290 -4.13 17.64 7.34
CA ASP A 290 -2.96 18.41 6.93
C ASP A 290 -2.85 19.67 7.82
N PHE A 291 -1.76 19.79 8.63
CA PHE A 291 -1.51 20.91 9.55
C PHE A 291 -0.18 21.61 9.27
#